data_edcf3f17e8253feebc62599984bce96c
#
_entry.id   edcf3f17e8253feebc62599984bce96c
#
_cell.length_a   1.000
_cell.length_b   1.000
_cell.length_c   1.000
_cell.angle_alpha   90.00
_cell.angle_beta   90.00
_cell.angle_gamma   90.00
#
_symmetry.space_group_name_H-M   'P 1'
#
loop_
_entity.id
_entity.type
_entity.pdbx_description
1 polymer ?
#
loop_
_entity_poly.entity_id
_entity_poly.type
_entity_poly.pdbx_seq_one_letter_code
_entity_poly.pdbx_strand_id
1 'polypeptide(L)'
;MNNILSGLRIIESSAFVAVPMAGMTLAQMGAEVIRFDRLEGGLDARRMPYSPSGSSLFWSGMNKGKKSIAIDMKSPEGKELISNLITAPGKDAGLFLTNLKVRGWLDYETLSKIRSDIIIVTLTGDRHGKPQVDYTVNPALGIPDITGHEGSVDPVANAIPAWDMIAGNMCVSSLLAAERYRLRHGVGQDVEIALKDVASAAIGHLGMIADTTLNMDDRTKAGNSLYGAYGKDFLCADGNRVMIIGLTSRQWTGIVKATDTAEQFKQLEMQNNINLQDESIRWKWRHAITEIIEPWFKTRKVEDFASNFDKIGLTWSVFRSVREALDFDPDLTEDNPLFKKILQPDAGEFLVPKHPANFSKVENSDPTAAPILGEHTEEILGDVLNLSDIEVSNLFDNGVVASPSFHKNKCALNPK
;
A
#
# COMPACT_ATOMS: atom_id res chain seq x y z
N MET A 1 19.60 -7.34 17.00
CA MET A 1 18.37 -8.03 17.49
C MET A 1 17.71 -8.70 16.30
N ASN A 2 17.21 -9.92 16.47
CA ASN A 2 16.53 -10.61 15.36
C ASN A 2 15.11 -10.06 15.21
N ASN A 3 14.79 -9.51 14.06
CA ASN A 3 13.42 -9.11 13.69
C ASN A 3 12.61 -10.35 13.26
N ILE A 4 11.29 -10.23 13.06
CA ILE A 4 10.37 -11.34 12.83
C ILE A 4 10.72 -12.20 11.59
N LEU A 5 11.25 -11.59 10.53
CA LEU A 5 11.67 -12.27 9.29
C LEU A 5 13.20 -12.31 9.11
N SER A 6 13.96 -12.11 10.19
CA SER A 6 15.44 -12.20 10.13
C SER A 6 15.91 -13.54 9.59
N GLY A 7 16.80 -13.51 8.60
CA GLY A 7 17.33 -14.67 7.90
C GLY A 7 16.74 -14.88 6.51
N LEU A 8 15.50 -14.45 6.26
CA LEU A 8 14.93 -14.56 4.92
C LEU A 8 15.65 -13.61 3.95
N ARG A 9 16.09 -14.16 2.81
CA ARG A 9 16.61 -13.40 1.67
C ARG A 9 15.64 -13.47 0.51
N ILE A 10 15.19 -12.30 0.08
CA ILE A 10 14.21 -12.13 -1.00
C ILE A 10 14.85 -11.29 -2.10
N ILE A 11 14.82 -11.80 -3.32
CA ILE A 11 15.24 -11.05 -4.50
C ILE A 11 14.00 -10.42 -5.11
N GLU A 12 14.09 -9.14 -5.46
CA GLU A 12 13.00 -8.37 -6.02
C GLU A 12 13.39 -7.76 -7.36
N SER A 13 12.51 -7.89 -8.36
CA SER A 13 12.56 -7.06 -9.56
C SER A 13 11.17 -6.55 -9.86
N SER A 14 10.98 -5.25 -9.73
CA SER A 14 9.63 -4.70 -9.64
C SER A 14 9.53 -3.29 -10.21
N ALA A 15 8.29 -2.86 -10.42
CA ALA A 15 7.99 -1.47 -10.79
C ALA A 15 6.69 -1.01 -10.11
N PHE A 16 6.58 0.30 -9.92
CA PHE A 16 5.41 1.02 -9.44
C PHE A 16 5.08 0.78 -7.95
N VAL A 17 3.92 0.20 -7.61
CA VAL A 17 3.37 0.21 -6.24
C VAL A 17 3.36 -1.18 -5.60
N ALA A 18 2.60 -2.11 -6.14
CA ALA A 18 2.22 -3.34 -5.45
C ALA A 18 3.41 -4.18 -4.99
N VAL A 19 4.28 -4.57 -5.91
CA VAL A 19 5.45 -5.41 -5.61
C VAL A 19 6.53 -4.62 -4.86
N PRO A 20 6.87 -3.36 -5.22
CA PRO A 20 7.77 -2.57 -4.38
C PRO A 20 7.30 -2.42 -2.94
N MET A 21 5.99 -2.21 -2.72
CA MET A 21 5.42 -2.15 -1.37
C MET A 21 5.52 -3.50 -0.64
N ALA A 22 5.29 -4.61 -1.34
CA ALA A 22 5.43 -5.95 -0.76
C ALA A 22 6.86 -6.20 -0.27
N GLY A 23 7.87 -5.94 -1.12
CA GLY A 23 9.28 -6.08 -0.74
C GLY A 23 9.67 -5.15 0.40
N MET A 24 9.22 -3.89 0.38
CA MET A 24 9.44 -2.96 1.47
C MET A 24 8.80 -3.44 2.78
N THR A 25 7.58 -3.95 2.75
CA THR A 25 6.92 -4.52 3.92
C THR A 25 7.73 -5.66 4.52
N LEU A 26 8.23 -6.58 3.69
CA LEU A 26 9.08 -7.69 4.11
C LEU A 26 10.42 -7.21 4.68
N ALA A 27 11.04 -6.18 4.08
CA ALA A 27 12.25 -5.56 4.58
C ALA A 27 12.04 -4.91 5.96
N GLN A 28 10.95 -4.18 6.15
CA GLN A 28 10.58 -3.57 7.43
C GLN A 28 10.27 -4.62 8.52
N MET A 29 9.90 -5.83 8.13
CA MET A 29 9.74 -6.99 9.02
C MET A 29 11.05 -7.73 9.27
N GLY A 30 12.17 -7.29 8.67
CA GLY A 30 13.53 -7.78 8.92
C GLY A 30 14.07 -8.79 7.91
N ALA A 31 13.38 -9.03 6.79
CA ALA A 31 13.96 -9.79 5.69
C ALA A 31 15.05 -8.98 4.97
N GLU A 32 16.08 -9.64 4.47
CA GLU A 32 17.02 -9.06 3.53
C GLU A 32 16.36 -9.03 2.14
N VAL A 33 15.95 -7.86 1.69
CA VAL A 33 15.34 -7.68 0.36
C VAL A 33 16.35 -7.00 -0.56
N ILE A 34 16.77 -7.73 -1.58
CA ILE A 34 17.72 -7.27 -2.61
C ILE A 34 16.93 -6.97 -3.88
N ARG A 35 16.82 -5.70 -4.21
CA ARG A 35 16.21 -5.25 -5.45
C ARG A 35 17.25 -5.06 -6.54
N PHE A 36 17.04 -5.72 -7.67
CA PHE A 36 17.85 -5.47 -8.87
C PHE A 36 17.07 -4.66 -9.90
N ASP A 37 17.75 -3.70 -10.50
CA ASP A 37 17.24 -2.83 -11.55
C ASP A 37 18.24 -2.76 -12.71
N ARG A 38 17.80 -2.22 -13.85
CA ARG A 38 18.69 -1.89 -14.96
C ARG A 38 19.73 -0.85 -14.53
N LEU A 39 20.80 -0.73 -15.28
CA LEU A 39 21.86 0.25 -15.00
C LEU A 39 21.33 1.68 -14.84
N GLU A 40 20.28 2.07 -15.57
CA GLU A 40 19.65 3.39 -15.48
C GLU A 40 18.50 3.47 -14.47
N GLY A 41 18.20 2.39 -13.79
CA GLY A 41 17.03 2.25 -12.89
C GLY A 41 15.76 1.76 -13.57
N GLY A 42 14.81 1.35 -12.75
CA GLY A 42 13.48 0.95 -13.18
C GLY A 42 12.59 2.15 -13.57
N LEU A 43 11.35 1.84 -13.99
CA LEU A 43 10.36 2.85 -14.41
C LEU A 43 9.95 3.80 -13.28
N ASP A 44 10.11 3.41 -12.05
CA ASP A 44 9.75 4.13 -10.83
C ASP A 44 10.90 4.88 -10.17
N ALA A 45 12.14 4.64 -10.60
CA ALA A 45 13.33 5.28 -10.03
C ALA A 45 13.32 6.83 -10.14
N ARG A 46 12.60 7.36 -11.13
CA ARG A 46 12.47 8.81 -11.38
C ARG A 46 11.02 9.25 -11.46
N ARG A 47 10.14 8.64 -10.65
CA ARG A 47 8.71 8.95 -10.64
C ARG A 47 8.39 10.08 -9.67
N MET A 48 7.43 10.95 -10.04
CA MET A 48 6.85 11.97 -9.14
C MET A 48 6.19 11.32 -7.90
N PRO A 49 6.11 12.03 -6.75
CA PRO A 49 6.57 13.41 -6.52
C PRO A 49 8.08 13.51 -6.35
N TYR A 50 8.62 14.72 -6.54
CA TYR A 50 10.04 15.00 -6.38
C TYR A 50 10.32 15.84 -5.15
N SER A 51 11.50 15.62 -4.53
CA SER A 51 12.06 16.54 -3.54
C SER A 51 12.52 17.85 -4.19
N PRO A 52 12.81 18.90 -3.40
CA PRO A 52 13.41 20.13 -3.92
C PRO A 52 14.75 19.91 -4.66
N SER A 53 15.49 18.86 -4.33
CA SER A 53 16.73 18.44 -5.00
C SER A 53 16.51 17.64 -6.29
N GLY A 54 15.25 17.31 -6.63
CA GLY A 54 14.91 16.54 -7.84
C GLY A 54 14.86 15.02 -7.64
N SER A 55 15.09 14.51 -6.43
CA SER A 55 15.03 13.08 -6.15
C SER A 55 13.59 12.60 -6.04
N SER A 56 13.32 11.36 -6.49
CA SER A 56 12.00 10.74 -6.43
C SER A 56 11.61 10.40 -4.98
N LEU A 57 10.62 11.09 -4.44
CA LEU A 57 10.01 10.75 -3.15
C LEU A 57 9.13 9.48 -3.27
N PHE A 58 8.72 9.13 -4.47
CA PHE A 58 8.02 7.86 -4.74
C PHE A 58 8.96 6.67 -4.55
N TRP A 59 10.18 6.75 -5.10
CA TRP A 59 11.22 5.75 -4.86
C TRP A 59 11.53 5.59 -3.38
N SER A 60 11.80 6.71 -2.70
CA SER A 60 12.07 6.73 -1.25
C SER A 60 10.91 6.16 -0.45
N GLY A 61 9.67 6.39 -0.89
CA GLY A 61 8.46 5.88 -0.27
C GLY A 61 8.34 4.36 -0.31
N MET A 62 8.76 3.72 -1.41
CA MET A 62 8.49 2.31 -1.72
C MET A 62 9.68 1.36 -1.52
N ASN A 63 10.88 1.89 -1.21
CA ASN A 63 12.10 1.05 -1.17
C ASN A 63 12.87 1.13 0.14
N LYS A 64 12.27 1.63 1.20
CA LYS A 64 12.88 1.71 2.54
C LYS A 64 13.36 0.34 3.02
N GLY A 65 14.61 0.31 3.50
CA GLY A 65 15.21 -0.89 4.10
C GLY A 65 15.62 -1.98 3.12
N LYS A 66 15.52 -1.73 1.80
CA LYS A 66 16.03 -2.66 0.79
C LYS A 66 17.50 -2.41 0.50
N LYS A 67 18.17 -3.42 -0.07
CA LYS A 67 19.45 -3.28 -0.77
C LYS A 67 19.19 -3.11 -2.28
N SER A 68 20.04 -2.36 -2.98
CA SER A 68 19.90 -2.10 -4.41
C SER A 68 21.17 -2.51 -5.17
N ILE A 69 20.97 -3.27 -6.25
CA ILE A 69 22.01 -3.62 -7.23
C ILE A 69 21.56 -3.22 -8.63
N ALA A 70 22.45 -2.60 -9.42
CA ALA A 70 22.19 -2.20 -10.80
C ALA A 70 22.95 -3.12 -11.76
N ILE A 71 22.21 -3.82 -12.67
CA ILE A 71 22.75 -4.85 -13.54
C ILE A 71 22.25 -4.65 -14.98
N ASP A 72 23.11 -4.89 -15.97
CA ASP A 72 22.71 -4.94 -17.38
C ASP A 72 21.93 -6.23 -17.68
N MET A 73 20.61 -6.14 -17.60
CA MET A 73 19.69 -7.24 -17.88
C MET A 73 19.70 -7.74 -19.33
N LYS A 74 20.41 -7.04 -20.24
CA LYS A 74 20.47 -7.42 -21.66
C LYS A 74 21.69 -8.28 -21.97
N SER A 75 22.81 -8.09 -21.24
CA SER A 75 24.03 -8.88 -21.42
C SER A 75 23.85 -10.33 -20.95
N PRO A 76 24.52 -11.31 -21.55
CA PRO A 76 24.53 -12.69 -21.08
C PRO A 76 25.04 -12.80 -19.63
N GLU A 77 26.10 -12.09 -19.30
CA GLU A 77 26.73 -12.06 -17.96
C GLU A 77 25.79 -11.47 -16.92
N GLY A 78 25.09 -10.37 -17.24
CA GLY A 78 24.09 -9.79 -16.32
C GLY A 78 22.90 -10.72 -16.07
N LYS A 79 22.46 -11.48 -17.08
CA LYS A 79 21.42 -12.52 -16.90
C LYS A 79 21.89 -13.66 -16.02
N GLU A 80 23.13 -14.08 -16.19
CA GLU A 80 23.74 -15.12 -15.34
C GLU A 80 23.85 -14.66 -13.89
N LEU A 81 24.34 -13.43 -13.66
CA LEU A 81 24.41 -12.84 -12.33
C LEU A 81 23.03 -12.80 -11.64
N ILE A 82 21.99 -12.37 -12.35
CA ILE A 82 20.63 -12.31 -11.80
C ILE A 82 20.12 -13.71 -11.48
N SER A 83 20.32 -14.68 -12.37
CA SER A 83 19.92 -16.08 -12.12
C SER A 83 20.64 -16.64 -10.90
N ASN A 84 21.94 -16.40 -10.78
CA ASN A 84 22.75 -16.83 -9.63
C ASN A 84 22.29 -16.14 -8.33
N LEU A 85 21.93 -14.86 -8.39
CA LEU A 85 21.42 -14.12 -7.23
C LEU A 85 20.08 -14.71 -6.74
N ILE A 86 19.15 -14.98 -7.64
CA ILE A 86 17.82 -15.54 -7.32
C ILE A 86 17.95 -16.97 -6.76
N THR A 87 18.86 -17.76 -7.32
CA THR A 87 19.07 -19.16 -6.93
C THR A 87 20.17 -19.37 -5.90
N ALA A 88 20.74 -18.27 -5.37
CA ALA A 88 21.83 -18.30 -4.39
C ALA A 88 21.53 -19.28 -3.22
N PRO A 89 22.56 -19.99 -2.72
CA PRO A 89 22.39 -21.00 -1.67
C PRO A 89 21.92 -20.38 -0.34
N GLY A 90 21.35 -21.20 0.51
CA GLY A 90 20.85 -20.83 1.84
C GLY A 90 19.43 -21.37 2.05
N LYS A 91 19.15 -21.87 3.26
CA LYS A 91 17.83 -22.46 3.57
C LYS A 91 16.70 -21.43 3.52
N ASP A 92 17.01 -20.17 3.82
CA ASP A 92 16.07 -19.05 3.90
C ASP A 92 16.18 -18.12 2.68
N ALA A 93 16.89 -18.54 1.61
CA ALA A 93 17.03 -17.89 0.31
C ALA A 93 16.16 -18.57 -0.78
N GLY A 94 16.29 -18.18 -2.05
CA GLY A 94 15.50 -18.73 -3.15
C GLY A 94 14.04 -18.25 -3.12
N LEU A 95 13.84 -17.00 -2.77
CA LEU A 95 12.56 -16.29 -2.79
C LEU A 95 12.66 -15.17 -3.81
N PHE A 96 11.84 -15.22 -4.85
CA PHE A 96 11.81 -14.20 -5.90
C PHE A 96 10.44 -13.56 -5.98
N LEU A 97 10.39 -12.23 -5.94
CA LEU A 97 9.18 -11.43 -5.96
C LEU A 97 9.24 -10.45 -7.15
N THR A 98 8.25 -10.51 -8.06
CA THR A 98 8.29 -9.70 -9.27
C THR A 98 6.91 -9.35 -9.80
N ASN A 99 6.81 -8.23 -10.55
CA ASN A 99 5.73 -7.93 -11.47
C ASN A 99 6.22 -7.79 -12.93
N LEU A 100 7.43 -8.27 -13.19
CA LEU A 100 8.01 -8.32 -14.52
C LEU A 100 7.99 -9.77 -15.03
N LYS A 101 7.12 -10.07 -15.99
CA LYS A 101 7.04 -11.42 -16.58
C LYS A 101 8.05 -11.56 -17.72
N VAL A 102 9.20 -12.18 -17.42
CA VAL A 102 10.26 -12.44 -18.38
C VAL A 102 10.36 -13.93 -18.64
N ARG A 103 10.00 -14.38 -19.84
CA ARG A 103 10.06 -15.80 -20.22
C ARG A 103 11.48 -16.21 -20.64
N GLY A 104 11.76 -17.50 -20.46
CA GLY A 104 12.93 -18.19 -21.03
C GLY A 104 14.20 -18.16 -20.16
N TRP A 105 14.28 -17.30 -19.12
CA TRP A 105 15.43 -17.29 -18.20
C TRP A 105 15.10 -16.84 -16.76
N LEU A 106 14.02 -16.10 -16.54
CA LEU A 106 13.52 -15.69 -15.21
C LEU A 106 12.19 -16.35 -14.84
N ASP A 107 11.74 -17.35 -15.58
CA ASP A 107 10.53 -18.09 -15.28
C ASP A 107 10.82 -19.26 -14.31
N TYR A 108 9.75 -19.73 -13.69
CA TYR A 108 9.82 -20.83 -12.72
C TYR A 108 10.39 -22.10 -13.35
N GLU A 109 10.01 -22.42 -14.60
CA GLU A 109 10.46 -23.63 -15.30
C GLU A 109 12.01 -23.65 -15.46
N THR A 110 12.60 -22.49 -15.71
CA THR A 110 14.05 -22.36 -15.85
C THR A 110 14.75 -22.34 -14.50
N LEU A 111 14.29 -21.52 -13.57
CA LEU A 111 14.97 -21.31 -12.29
C LEU A 111 14.81 -22.51 -11.34
N SER A 112 13.71 -23.25 -11.41
CA SER A 112 13.50 -24.48 -10.61
C SER A 112 14.43 -25.63 -10.99
N LYS A 113 14.99 -25.65 -12.20
CA LYS A 113 16.02 -26.60 -12.60
C LYS A 113 17.37 -26.33 -11.92
N ILE A 114 17.63 -25.06 -11.55
CA ILE A 114 18.86 -24.67 -10.82
C ILE A 114 18.62 -24.83 -9.32
N ARG A 115 17.45 -24.41 -8.84
CA ARG A 115 17.06 -24.50 -7.43
C ARG A 115 15.66 -25.07 -7.30
N SER A 116 15.53 -26.36 -6.94
CA SER A 116 14.26 -27.08 -6.93
C SER A 116 13.26 -26.63 -5.88
N ASP A 117 13.71 -25.97 -4.80
CA ASP A 117 12.89 -25.43 -3.72
C ASP A 117 12.59 -23.94 -3.87
N ILE A 118 12.83 -23.36 -5.06
CA ILE A 118 12.59 -21.94 -5.32
C ILE A 118 11.11 -21.58 -5.19
N ILE A 119 10.86 -20.40 -4.62
CA ILE A 119 9.54 -19.79 -4.59
C ILE A 119 9.57 -18.53 -5.44
N ILE A 120 8.68 -18.45 -6.42
CA ILE A 120 8.48 -17.27 -7.24
C ILE A 120 7.07 -16.74 -7.01
N VAL A 121 6.93 -15.46 -6.65
CA VAL A 121 5.65 -14.76 -6.57
C VAL A 121 5.62 -13.71 -7.66
N THR A 122 4.73 -13.90 -8.63
CA THR A 122 4.57 -13.00 -9.78
C THR A 122 3.22 -12.30 -9.74
N LEU A 123 3.22 -10.97 -9.69
CA LEU A 123 2.01 -10.16 -9.86
C LEU A 123 1.85 -9.78 -11.33
N THR A 124 0.71 -10.09 -11.92
CA THR A 124 0.34 -9.74 -13.30
C THR A 124 -0.83 -8.77 -13.34
N GLY A 125 -1.11 -8.16 -14.50
CA GLY A 125 -2.27 -7.28 -14.67
C GLY A 125 -3.60 -8.04 -14.60
N ASP A 126 -3.76 -9.06 -15.45
CA ASP A 126 -4.87 -10.02 -15.38
C ASP A 126 -4.36 -11.46 -15.59
N ARG A 127 -5.22 -12.45 -15.32
CA ARG A 127 -4.91 -13.88 -15.44
C ARG A 127 -4.64 -14.36 -16.88
N HIS A 128 -4.96 -13.54 -17.89
CA HIS A 128 -4.72 -13.84 -19.30
C HIS A 128 -3.44 -13.18 -19.84
N GLY A 129 -2.72 -12.41 -19.00
CA GLY A 129 -1.50 -11.70 -19.38
C GLY A 129 -1.75 -10.37 -20.09
N LYS A 130 -2.99 -9.84 -20.05
CA LYS A 130 -3.29 -8.51 -20.57
C LYS A 130 -2.72 -7.45 -19.59
N PRO A 131 -2.01 -6.44 -20.10
CA PRO A 131 -1.55 -5.33 -19.25
C PRO A 131 -2.73 -4.64 -18.55
N GLN A 132 -2.64 -4.54 -17.23
CA GLN A 132 -3.56 -3.83 -16.38
C GLN A 132 -2.76 -3.13 -15.29
N VAL A 133 -3.24 -1.98 -14.87
CA VAL A 133 -2.77 -1.24 -13.70
C VAL A 133 -3.97 -0.85 -12.84
N ASP A 134 -3.76 -0.40 -11.63
CA ASP A 134 -4.83 0.00 -10.69
C ASP A 134 -5.90 0.87 -11.37
N TYR A 135 -5.46 1.94 -12.05
CA TYR A 135 -6.34 2.92 -12.70
C TYR A 135 -7.10 2.38 -13.92
N THR A 136 -6.78 1.19 -14.42
CA THR A 136 -7.59 0.49 -15.46
C THR A 136 -8.43 -0.63 -14.87
N VAL A 137 -8.02 -1.25 -13.78
CA VAL A 137 -8.80 -2.25 -13.04
C VAL A 137 -9.97 -1.59 -12.32
N ASN A 138 -9.75 -0.44 -11.69
CA ASN A 138 -10.77 0.29 -10.92
C ASN A 138 -12.04 0.59 -11.75
N PRO A 139 -11.98 1.25 -12.92
CA PRO A 139 -13.17 1.47 -13.75
C PRO A 139 -13.77 0.19 -14.34
N ALA A 140 -12.95 -0.82 -14.61
CA ALA A 140 -13.45 -2.09 -15.14
C ALA A 140 -14.33 -2.86 -14.14
N LEU A 141 -14.33 -2.50 -12.86
CA LEU A 141 -15.12 -3.11 -11.81
C LEU A 141 -16.23 -2.21 -11.25
N GLY A 142 -16.51 -1.09 -11.90
CA GLY A 142 -17.61 -0.19 -11.57
C GLY A 142 -17.40 0.71 -10.34
N ILE A 143 -16.22 0.71 -9.72
CA ILE A 143 -15.99 1.51 -8.50
C ILE A 143 -16.06 3.02 -8.75
N PRO A 144 -15.50 3.59 -9.83
CA PRO A 144 -15.67 5.00 -10.14
C PRO A 144 -17.12 5.43 -10.37
N ASP A 145 -17.97 4.51 -10.80
CA ASP A 145 -19.39 4.79 -11.05
C ASP A 145 -20.18 5.01 -9.76
N ILE A 146 -19.79 4.34 -8.68
CA ILE A 146 -20.39 4.49 -7.34
C ILE A 146 -19.64 5.47 -6.43
N THR A 147 -18.52 6.04 -6.91
CA THR A 147 -17.72 7.03 -6.19
C THR A 147 -18.07 8.46 -6.62
N GLY A 148 -18.18 9.36 -5.66
CA GLY A 148 -18.45 10.79 -5.92
C GLY A 148 -19.72 11.30 -5.25
N HIS A 149 -20.05 12.56 -5.52
CA HIS A 149 -21.22 13.22 -4.94
C HIS A 149 -22.53 12.56 -5.36
N GLU A 150 -23.46 12.46 -4.42
CA GLU A 150 -24.82 11.96 -4.67
C GLU A 150 -25.49 12.79 -5.77
N GLY A 151 -26.10 12.13 -6.76
CA GLY A 151 -26.70 12.76 -7.93
C GLY A 151 -25.73 13.17 -9.05
N SER A 152 -24.41 13.08 -8.85
CA SER A 152 -23.43 13.29 -9.92
C SER A 152 -23.41 12.10 -10.87
N VAL A 153 -23.34 12.38 -12.18
CA VAL A 153 -23.26 11.32 -13.22
C VAL A 153 -21.83 10.98 -13.61
N ASP A 154 -20.86 11.87 -13.37
CA ASP A 154 -19.48 11.66 -13.78
C ASP A 154 -18.78 10.63 -12.87
N PRO A 155 -18.12 9.61 -13.42
CA PRO A 155 -17.34 8.66 -12.64
C PRO A 155 -16.11 9.33 -12.00
N VAL A 156 -15.75 8.92 -10.77
CA VAL A 156 -14.61 9.46 -10.03
C VAL A 156 -13.69 8.33 -9.62
N ALA A 157 -12.43 8.37 -10.09
CA ALA A 157 -11.42 7.39 -9.71
C ALA A 157 -10.92 7.60 -8.26
N ASN A 158 -10.38 6.54 -7.67
CA ASN A 158 -9.71 6.64 -6.37
C ASN A 158 -8.48 7.55 -6.44
N ALA A 159 -8.27 8.33 -5.41
CA ALA A 159 -7.08 9.19 -5.30
C ALA A 159 -5.79 8.39 -5.06
N ILE A 160 -5.88 7.20 -4.47
CA ILE A 160 -4.76 6.31 -4.19
C ILE A 160 -4.93 4.99 -4.95
N PRO A 161 -3.84 4.29 -5.32
CA PRO A 161 -3.88 2.99 -5.98
C PRO A 161 -4.24 1.88 -4.98
N ALA A 162 -5.50 1.82 -4.58
CA ALA A 162 -5.99 0.93 -3.51
C ALA A 162 -5.82 -0.55 -3.87
N TRP A 163 -6.04 -0.92 -5.13
CA TRP A 163 -5.89 -2.30 -5.59
C TRP A 163 -4.45 -2.77 -5.58
N ASP A 164 -3.52 -1.89 -5.97
CA ASP A 164 -2.08 -2.16 -5.86
C ASP A 164 -1.66 -2.37 -4.40
N MET A 165 -2.17 -1.57 -3.47
CA MET A 165 -1.86 -1.70 -2.04
C MET A 165 -2.40 -3.02 -1.47
N ILE A 166 -3.59 -3.44 -1.85
CA ILE A 166 -4.17 -4.74 -1.46
C ILE A 166 -3.35 -5.87 -2.09
N ALA A 167 -3.03 -5.77 -3.39
CA ALA A 167 -2.24 -6.77 -4.09
C ALA A 167 -0.82 -6.90 -3.51
N GLY A 168 -0.20 -5.82 -3.08
CA GLY A 168 1.08 -5.85 -2.39
C GLY A 168 1.03 -6.67 -1.10
N ASN A 169 0.01 -6.47 -0.26
CA ASN A 169 -0.20 -7.29 0.93
C ASN A 169 -0.56 -8.76 0.58
N MET A 170 -1.25 -8.99 -0.53
CA MET A 170 -1.50 -10.35 -1.04
C MET A 170 -0.19 -11.04 -1.44
N CYS A 171 0.73 -10.32 -2.09
CA CYS A 171 2.07 -10.84 -2.42
C CYS A 171 2.84 -11.23 -1.16
N VAL A 172 2.84 -10.39 -0.11
CA VAL A 172 3.48 -10.70 1.18
C VAL A 172 2.90 -11.98 1.79
N SER A 173 1.58 -12.05 1.92
CA SER A 173 0.92 -13.21 2.53
C SER A 173 1.12 -14.50 1.72
N SER A 174 1.10 -14.41 0.39
CA SER A 174 1.31 -15.55 -0.50
C SER A 174 2.75 -16.05 -0.47
N LEU A 175 3.75 -15.14 -0.42
CA LEU A 175 5.15 -15.50 -0.29
C LEU A 175 5.41 -16.22 1.02
N LEU A 176 4.91 -15.68 2.14
CA LEU A 176 5.07 -16.30 3.46
C LEU A 176 4.31 -17.62 3.59
N ALA A 177 3.15 -17.75 2.94
CA ALA A 177 2.41 -19.02 2.89
C ALA A 177 3.17 -20.09 2.11
N ALA A 178 3.74 -19.72 0.96
CA ALA A 178 4.59 -20.63 0.15
C ALA A 178 5.89 -21.01 0.89
N GLU A 179 6.51 -20.06 1.58
CA GLU A 179 7.68 -20.30 2.41
C GLU A 179 7.36 -21.27 3.55
N ARG A 180 6.25 -21.06 4.27
CA ARG A 180 5.78 -21.99 5.29
C ARG A 180 5.49 -23.40 4.73
N TYR A 181 4.96 -23.48 3.50
CA TYR A 181 4.77 -24.77 2.83
C TYR A 181 6.13 -25.45 2.53
N ARG A 182 7.09 -24.67 2.00
CA ARG A 182 8.46 -25.14 1.73
C ARG A 182 9.14 -25.67 3.01
N LEU A 183 9.03 -24.97 4.13
CA LEU A 183 9.57 -25.42 5.41
C LEU A 183 9.05 -26.79 5.87
N ARG A 184 7.80 -27.14 5.49
CA ARG A 184 7.16 -28.40 5.88
C ARG A 184 7.41 -29.55 4.91
N HIS A 185 7.53 -29.22 3.63
CA HIS A 185 7.49 -30.20 2.54
C HIS A 185 8.76 -30.23 1.69
N GLY A 186 9.65 -29.27 1.85
CA GLY A 186 10.89 -29.15 1.07
C GLY A 186 10.69 -28.77 -0.40
N VAL A 187 9.50 -28.27 -0.76
CA VAL A 187 9.11 -28.00 -2.16
C VAL A 187 8.83 -26.52 -2.36
N GLY A 188 9.41 -25.92 -3.41
CA GLY A 188 9.13 -24.56 -3.84
C GLY A 188 7.78 -24.45 -4.56
N GLN A 189 7.42 -23.24 -5.00
CA GLN A 189 6.18 -22.96 -5.68
C GLN A 189 6.30 -21.80 -6.67
N ASP A 190 5.52 -21.89 -7.78
CA ASP A 190 5.19 -20.76 -8.63
C ASP A 190 3.83 -20.20 -8.21
N VAL A 191 3.80 -18.96 -7.77
CA VAL A 191 2.60 -18.27 -7.28
C VAL A 191 2.29 -17.12 -8.22
N GLU A 192 1.25 -17.25 -9.03
CA GLU A 192 0.75 -16.16 -9.87
C GLU A 192 -0.42 -15.44 -9.19
N ILE A 193 -0.36 -14.11 -9.13
CA ILE A 193 -1.40 -13.23 -8.61
C ILE A 193 -1.78 -12.24 -9.72
N ALA A 194 -3.06 -12.12 -10.03
CA ALA A 194 -3.53 -11.13 -10.99
C ALA A 194 -4.18 -9.94 -10.24
N LEU A 195 -3.74 -8.72 -10.52
CA LEU A 195 -4.26 -7.49 -9.91
C LEU A 195 -5.80 -7.39 -10.06
N LYS A 196 -6.30 -7.71 -11.27
CA LYS A 196 -7.73 -7.71 -11.53
C LYS A 196 -8.49 -8.73 -10.69
N ASP A 197 -7.91 -9.90 -10.44
CA ASP A 197 -8.56 -10.94 -9.64
C ASP A 197 -8.55 -10.55 -8.15
N VAL A 198 -7.50 -9.89 -7.66
CA VAL A 198 -7.46 -9.32 -6.30
C VAL A 198 -8.59 -8.33 -6.10
N ALA A 199 -8.76 -7.38 -7.02
CA ALA A 199 -9.83 -6.39 -6.94
C ALA A 199 -11.22 -7.01 -7.11
N SER A 200 -11.37 -7.99 -8.01
CA SER A 200 -12.64 -8.74 -8.19
C SER A 200 -13.03 -9.53 -6.94
N ALA A 201 -12.05 -10.16 -6.28
CA ALA A 201 -12.28 -10.84 -5.01
C ALA A 201 -12.71 -9.85 -3.91
N ALA A 202 -12.07 -8.68 -3.84
CA ALA A 202 -12.41 -7.65 -2.85
C ALA A 202 -13.87 -7.17 -2.98
N ILE A 203 -14.34 -6.84 -4.19
CA ILE A 203 -15.75 -6.46 -4.40
C ILE A 203 -16.70 -7.62 -4.14
N GLY A 204 -16.28 -8.86 -4.42
CA GLY A 204 -17.05 -10.07 -4.09
C GLY A 204 -17.18 -10.27 -2.59
N HIS A 205 -16.09 -10.13 -1.83
CA HIS A 205 -16.09 -10.24 -0.36
C HIS A 205 -16.92 -9.14 0.31
N LEU A 206 -17.02 -7.95 -0.29
CA LEU A 206 -17.90 -6.87 0.18
C LEU A 206 -19.38 -7.08 -0.19
N GLY A 207 -19.72 -8.21 -0.81
CA GLY A 207 -21.09 -8.57 -1.19
C GLY A 207 -21.61 -7.82 -2.42
N MET A 208 -20.81 -6.98 -3.08
CA MET A 208 -21.29 -6.13 -4.19
C MET A 208 -21.75 -6.94 -5.39
N ILE A 209 -21.04 -8.03 -5.72
CA ILE A 209 -21.45 -8.94 -6.82
C ILE A 209 -22.80 -9.59 -6.51
N ALA A 210 -22.96 -10.07 -5.27
CA ALA A 210 -24.22 -10.71 -4.84
C ALA A 210 -25.37 -9.70 -4.80
N ASP A 211 -25.12 -8.49 -4.30
CA ASP A 211 -26.09 -7.39 -4.21
C ASP A 211 -26.67 -7.07 -5.62
N THR A 212 -25.80 -6.75 -6.58
CA THR A 212 -26.22 -6.46 -7.96
C THR A 212 -26.91 -7.64 -8.62
N THR A 213 -26.45 -8.88 -8.38
CA THR A 213 -27.04 -10.08 -9.01
C THR A 213 -28.42 -10.43 -8.47
N LEU A 214 -28.60 -10.34 -7.14
CA LEU A 214 -29.84 -10.81 -6.49
C LEU A 214 -30.91 -9.72 -6.42
N ASN A 215 -30.52 -8.49 -6.19
CA ASN A 215 -31.45 -7.38 -6.04
C ASN A 215 -31.76 -6.69 -7.38
N MET A 216 -30.98 -6.97 -8.42
CA MET A 216 -31.12 -6.40 -9.76
C MET A 216 -31.04 -4.87 -9.80
N ASP A 217 -30.45 -4.28 -8.76
CA ASP A 217 -30.26 -2.84 -8.59
C ASP A 217 -28.76 -2.51 -8.57
N ASP A 218 -28.37 -1.44 -9.24
CA ASP A 218 -27.02 -0.90 -9.16
C ASP A 218 -26.90 0.05 -7.98
N ARG A 219 -25.80 -0.03 -7.25
CA ARG A 219 -25.47 0.98 -6.25
C ARG A 219 -25.32 2.34 -6.90
N THR A 220 -25.88 3.35 -6.27
CA THR A 220 -25.70 4.74 -6.66
C THR A 220 -24.62 5.42 -5.82
N LYS A 221 -24.13 6.55 -6.30
CA LYS A 221 -23.23 7.42 -5.53
C LYS A 221 -23.91 7.92 -4.28
N ALA A 222 -23.22 7.84 -3.17
CA ALA A 222 -23.72 8.24 -1.86
C ALA A 222 -22.91 9.39 -1.22
N GLY A 223 -22.00 9.99 -1.95
CA GLY A 223 -21.10 11.02 -1.41
C GLY A 223 -20.28 10.50 -0.24
N ASN A 224 -20.31 11.24 0.86
CA ASN A 224 -19.67 10.86 2.12
C ASN A 224 -20.59 10.03 3.05
N SER A 225 -21.76 9.58 2.58
CA SER A 225 -22.63 8.76 3.39
C SER A 225 -22.10 7.33 3.54
N LEU A 226 -22.18 6.77 4.73
CA LEU A 226 -21.81 5.37 5.00
C LEU A 226 -22.90 4.43 4.51
N TYR A 227 -22.61 3.66 3.47
CA TYR A 227 -23.56 2.71 2.89
C TYR A 227 -24.00 1.64 3.92
N GLY A 228 -25.30 1.40 3.98
CA GLY A 228 -25.92 0.37 4.82
C GLY A 228 -26.14 0.77 6.29
N ALA A 229 -25.66 1.96 6.70
CA ALA A 229 -25.83 2.47 8.06
C ALA A 229 -26.00 4.00 8.03
N TYR A 230 -25.72 4.68 9.15
CA TYR A 230 -25.63 6.14 9.17
C TYR A 230 -24.21 6.60 9.40
N GLY A 231 -23.71 7.38 8.49
CA GLY A 231 -22.50 8.17 8.60
C GLY A 231 -22.59 9.30 7.60
N LYS A 232 -22.24 10.52 8.02
CA LYS A 232 -22.36 11.72 7.19
C LYS A 232 -21.38 12.78 7.64
N ASP A 233 -21.01 13.61 6.70
CA ASP A 233 -20.20 14.78 6.94
C ASP A 233 -21.07 16.03 7.15
N PHE A 234 -20.59 16.93 8.03
CA PHE A 234 -21.27 18.17 8.39
C PHE A 234 -20.31 19.35 8.35
N LEU A 235 -20.82 20.49 7.87
CA LEU A 235 -20.11 21.76 7.91
C LEU A 235 -20.39 22.46 9.23
N CYS A 236 -19.35 22.81 9.99
CA CYS A 236 -19.41 23.52 11.25
C CYS A 236 -19.40 25.04 11.07
N ALA A 237 -19.71 25.78 12.14
CA ALA A 237 -19.76 27.24 12.13
C ALA A 237 -18.42 27.92 11.84
N ASP A 238 -17.31 27.23 12.16
CA ASP A 238 -15.93 27.68 11.88
C ASP A 238 -15.42 27.34 10.49
N GLY A 239 -16.27 26.78 9.62
CA GLY A 239 -15.90 26.35 8.27
C GLY A 239 -15.24 24.96 8.20
N ASN A 240 -14.95 24.34 9.33
CA ASN A 240 -14.47 22.96 9.35
C ASN A 240 -15.56 21.99 8.94
N ARG A 241 -15.16 20.88 8.32
CA ARG A 241 -16.05 19.76 7.98
C ARG A 241 -15.69 18.56 8.84
N VAL A 242 -16.69 17.92 9.41
CA VAL A 242 -16.50 16.75 10.28
C VAL A 242 -17.29 15.56 9.76
N MET A 243 -16.73 14.36 9.88
CA MET A 243 -17.41 13.08 9.66
C MET A 243 -17.86 12.52 10.97
N ILE A 244 -19.11 12.04 11.05
CA ILE A 244 -19.61 11.25 12.20
C ILE A 244 -20.14 9.91 11.69
N ILE A 245 -19.96 8.86 12.50
CA ILE A 245 -20.36 7.49 12.16
C ILE A 245 -21.27 6.92 13.25
N GLY A 246 -22.45 6.50 12.84
CA GLY A 246 -23.43 5.79 13.67
C GLY A 246 -23.71 4.38 13.14
N LEU A 247 -22.66 3.54 13.06
CA LEU A 247 -22.75 2.17 12.56
C LEU A 247 -23.51 1.27 13.53
N THR A 248 -23.11 1.23 14.80
CA THR A 248 -23.73 0.42 15.83
C THR A 248 -24.84 1.19 16.57
N SER A 249 -25.77 0.47 17.21
CA SER A 249 -26.81 1.10 18.06
C SER A 249 -26.21 1.96 19.18
N ARG A 250 -25.04 1.56 19.73
CA ARG A 250 -24.33 2.36 20.75
C ARG A 250 -23.85 3.70 20.18
N GLN A 251 -23.21 3.66 19.00
CA GLN A 251 -22.73 4.88 18.33
C GLN A 251 -23.90 5.79 17.95
N TRP A 252 -24.98 5.21 17.42
CA TRP A 252 -26.21 5.94 17.09
C TRP A 252 -26.79 6.65 18.31
N THR A 253 -27.00 5.93 19.41
CA THR A 253 -27.49 6.50 20.68
C THR A 253 -26.56 7.61 21.19
N GLY A 254 -25.25 7.44 21.02
CA GLY A 254 -24.26 8.45 21.36
C GLY A 254 -24.43 9.75 20.55
N ILE A 255 -24.65 9.64 19.24
CA ILE A 255 -24.92 10.78 18.34
C ILE A 255 -26.19 11.52 18.79
N VAL A 256 -27.29 10.79 18.94
CA VAL A 256 -28.57 11.35 19.35
C VAL A 256 -28.47 12.13 20.68
N LYS A 257 -27.76 11.57 21.66
CA LYS A 257 -27.51 12.22 22.94
C LYS A 257 -26.59 13.45 22.80
N ALA A 258 -25.54 13.35 22.03
CA ALA A 258 -24.54 14.41 21.88
C ALA A 258 -25.09 15.63 21.12
N THR A 259 -26.02 15.40 20.19
CA THR A 259 -26.67 16.45 19.38
C THR A 259 -27.99 16.94 19.97
N ASP A 260 -28.44 16.38 21.11
CA ASP A 260 -29.70 16.72 21.76
C ASP A 260 -30.92 16.61 20.85
N THR A 261 -30.96 15.55 20.03
CA THR A 261 -31.96 15.35 18.98
C THR A 261 -32.97 14.22 19.30
N ALA A 262 -33.01 13.76 20.56
CA ALA A 262 -33.82 12.60 20.96
C ALA A 262 -35.31 12.76 20.65
N GLU A 263 -35.90 13.92 20.95
CA GLU A 263 -37.34 14.14 20.74
C GLU A 263 -37.68 14.23 19.24
N GLN A 264 -36.82 14.83 18.41
CA GLN A 264 -37.02 14.93 16.97
C GLN A 264 -36.99 13.51 16.35
N PHE A 265 -36.04 12.66 16.74
CA PHE A 265 -35.99 11.29 16.26
C PHE A 265 -37.15 10.44 16.75
N LYS A 266 -37.57 10.58 17.98
CA LYS A 266 -38.77 9.91 18.48
C LYS A 266 -40.01 10.29 17.67
N GLN A 267 -40.16 11.56 17.32
CA GLN A 267 -41.25 12.01 16.45
C GLN A 267 -41.16 11.39 15.06
N LEU A 268 -39.96 11.37 14.44
CA LEU A 268 -39.71 10.75 13.14
C LEU A 268 -40.09 9.27 13.16
N GLU A 269 -39.66 8.53 14.19
CA GLU A 269 -39.97 7.11 14.36
C GLU A 269 -41.48 6.86 14.51
N MET A 270 -42.18 7.64 15.36
CA MET A 270 -43.62 7.51 15.57
C MET A 270 -44.44 7.84 14.31
N GLN A 271 -44.11 8.92 13.60
CA GLN A 271 -44.81 9.35 12.40
C GLN A 271 -44.71 8.36 11.24
N ASN A 272 -43.59 7.65 11.14
CA ASN A 272 -43.29 6.76 10.04
C ASN A 272 -43.31 5.27 10.41
N ASN A 273 -43.58 4.95 11.66
CA ASN A 273 -43.55 3.58 12.19
C ASN A 273 -42.25 2.85 11.89
N ILE A 274 -41.13 3.49 12.19
CA ILE A 274 -39.78 2.97 11.96
C ILE A 274 -39.00 2.87 13.28
N ASN A 275 -37.91 2.10 13.25
CA ASN A 275 -37.00 1.96 14.38
C ASN A 275 -35.56 2.33 13.93
N LEU A 276 -35.05 3.45 14.35
CA LEU A 276 -33.71 3.93 14.03
C LEU A 276 -32.58 3.20 14.81
N GLN A 277 -32.91 2.24 15.67
CA GLN A 277 -31.88 1.31 16.17
C GLN A 277 -31.42 0.30 15.12
N ASP A 278 -32.20 0.08 14.06
CA ASP A 278 -31.82 -0.72 12.90
C ASP A 278 -30.96 0.11 11.94
N GLU A 279 -29.76 -0.40 11.62
CA GLU A 279 -28.80 0.30 10.74
C GLU A 279 -29.33 0.47 9.31
N SER A 280 -30.04 -0.53 8.78
CA SER A 280 -30.63 -0.48 7.45
C SER A 280 -31.74 0.59 7.34
N ILE A 281 -32.48 0.80 8.41
CA ILE A 281 -33.47 1.87 8.50
C ILE A 281 -32.76 3.23 8.54
N ARG A 282 -31.67 3.38 9.30
CA ARG A 282 -30.86 4.61 9.29
C ARG A 282 -30.34 4.94 7.90
N TRP A 283 -29.89 3.94 7.13
CA TRP A 283 -29.49 4.15 5.74
C TRP A 283 -30.63 4.67 4.88
N LYS A 284 -31.80 4.03 4.95
CA LYS A 284 -32.99 4.43 4.17
C LYS A 284 -33.46 5.84 4.51
N TRP A 285 -33.34 6.23 5.77
CA TRP A 285 -33.79 7.53 6.29
C TRP A 285 -32.66 8.54 6.46
N ARG A 286 -31.49 8.28 5.88
CA ARG A 286 -30.27 9.11 6.06
C ARG A 286 -30.47 10.61 5.77
N HIS A 287 -31.32 10.97 4.81
CA HIS A 287 -31.58 12.36 4.47
C HIS A 287 -32.39 13.06 5.58
N ALA A 288 -33.48 12.46 6.04
CA ALA A 288 -34.28 13.01 7.13
C ALA A 288 -33.48 13.07 8.44
N ILE A 289 -32.64 12.07 8.70
CA ILE A 289 -31.72 12.09 9.84
C ILE A 289 -30.73 13.26 9.72
N THR A 290 -30.16 13.47 8.54
CA THR A 290 -29.22 14.57 8.28
C THR A 290 -29.87 15.94 8.48
N GLU A 291 -31.09 16.13 8.00
CA GLU A 291 -31.86 17.38 8.18
C GLU A 291 -32.09 17.72 9.67
N ILE A 292 -32.27 16.71 10.52
CA ILE A 292 -32.42 16.90 11.97
C ILE A 292 -31.10 17.29 12.63
N ILE A 293 -29.99 16.66 12.23
CA ILE A 293 -28.67 16.84 12.87
C ILE A 293 -27.94 18.11 12.35
N GLU A 294 -28.08 18.42 11.09
CA GLU A 294 -27.29 19.47 10.41
C GLU A 294 -27.36 20.86 11.11
N PRO A 295 -28.52 21.34 11.61
CA PRO A 295 -28.58 22.62 12.30
C PRO A 295 -27.72 22.68 13.57
N TRP A 296 -27.52 21.54 14.23
CA TRP A 296 -26.68 21.45 15.42
C TRP A 296 -25.21 21.74 15.09
N PHE A 297 -24.68 21.20 13.99
CA PHE A 297 -23.31 21.47 13.53
C PHE A 297 -23.13 22.88 12.96
N LYS A 298 -24.10 23.37 12.20
CA LYS A 298 -24.05 24.72 11.58
C LYS A 298 -23.90 25.85 12.61
N THR A 299 -24.31 25.62 13.84
CA THR A 299 -24.27 26.61 14.94
C THR A 299 -23.09 26.42 15.90
N ARG A 300 -22.20 25.45 15.68
CA ARG A 300 -21.10 25.11 16.59
C ARG A 300 -19.78 25.03 15.84
N LYS A 301 -18.72 25.44 16.51
CA LYS A 301 -17.35 25.20 16.08
C LYS A 301 -16.89 23.82 16.56
N VAL A 302 -15.85 23.27 15.95
CA VAL A 302 -15.29 21.98 16.36
C VAL A 302 -14.84 21.99 17.83
N GLU A 303 -14.22 23.09 18.28
CA GLU A 303 -13.77 23.25 19.68
C GLU A 303 -14.89 23.13 20.72
N ASP A 304 -16.13 23.47 20.34
CA ASP A 304 -17.29 23.44 21.24
C ASP A 304 -17.73 22.01 21.63
N PHE A 305 -17.42 21.00 20.81
CA PHE A 305 -17.91 19.65 21.00
C PHE A 305 -16.84 18.53 20.98
N ALA A 306 -15.66 18.79 20.43
CA ALA A 306 -14.62 17.78 20.26
C ALA A 306 -14.34 16.99 21.52
N SER A 307 -14.04 17.67 22.63
CA SER A 307 -13.74 17.03 23.91
C SER A 307 -14.91 16.19 24.45
N ASN A 308 -16.16 16.60 24.21
CA ASN A 308 -17.32 15.82 24.60
C ASN A 308 -17.49 14.57 23.72
N PHE A 309 -17.29 14.69 22.42
CA PHE A 309 -17.36 13.57 21.47
C PHE A 309 -16.33 12.49 21.82
N ASP A 310 -15.09 12.90 22.10
CA ASP A 310 -14.02 12.00 22.54
C ASP A 310 -14.36 11.32 23.85
N LYS A 311 -14.83 12.08 24.85
CA LYS A 311 -15.18 11.57 26.17
C LYS A 311 -16.26 10.49 26.14
N ILE A 312 -17.27 10.65 25.28
CA ILE A 312 -18.37 9.67 25.14
C ILE A 312 -18.05 8.57 24.11
N GLY A 313 -16.89 8.64 23.44
CA GLY A 313 -16.40 7.66 22.51
C GLY A 313 -17.18 7.63 21.19
N LEU A 314 -17.57 8.79 20.66
CA LEU A 314 -18.14 8.87 19.30
C LEU A 314 -17.07 8.56 18.25
N THR A 315 -17.49 7.95 17.16
CA THR A 315 -16.65 7.75 16.00
C THR A 315 -16.80 8.96 15.08
N TRP A 316 -15.81 9.84 15.12
CA TRP A 316 -15.82 11.09 14.38
C TRP A 316 -14.41 11.54 14.00
N SER A 317 -14.29 12.42 13.02
CA SER A 317 -13.02 13.07 12.66
C SER A 317 -13.26 14.35 11.85
N VAL A 318 -12.29 15.27 11.90
CA VAL A 318 -12.25 16.46 11.04
C VAL A 318 -11.69 16.08 9.68
N PHE A 319 -12.28 16.59 8.60
CA PHE A 319 -11.67 16.51 7.27
C PHE A 319 -10.47 17.45 7.21
N ARG A 320 -9.33 16.92 6.81
CA ARG A 320 -8.06 17.64 6.70
C ARG A 320 -7.41 17.39 5.35
N SER A 321 -6.72 18.37 4.83
CA SER A 321 -5.69 18.13 3.82
C SER A 321 -4.50 17.39 4.44
N VAL A 322 -3.65 16.77 3.62
CA VAL A 322 -2.42 16.12 4.14
C VAL A 322 -1.53 17.11 4.89
N ARG A 323 -1.51 18.38 4.46
CA ARG A 323 -0.76 19.44 5.16
C ARG A 323 -1.32 19.67 6.56
N GLU A 324 -2.62 19.89 6.66
CA GLU A 324 -3.28 20.08 7.96
C GLU A 324 -3.17 18.85 8.86
N ALA A 325 -3.20 17.65 8.29
CA ALA A 325 -2.97 16.44 9.06
C ALA A 325 -1.56 16.41 9.65
N LEU A 326 -0.52 16.77 8.88
CA LEU A 326 0.85 16.87 9.39
C LEU A 326 1.01 17.98 10.44
N ASP A 327 0.26 19.08 10.33
CA ASP A 327 0.36 20.21 11.25
C ASP A 327 -0.42 20.01 12.57
N PHE A 328 -1.52 19.22 12.55
CA PHE A 328 -2.48 19.17 13.64
C PHE A 328 -2.84 17.76 14.15
N ASP A 329 -2.41 16.68 13.47
CA ASP A 329 -2.71 15.33 13.91
C ASP A 329 -1.55 14.78 14.76
N PRO A 330 -1.75 14.52 16.07
CA PRO A 330 -0.69 14.00 16.93
C PRO A 330 -0.17 12.63 16.50
N ASP A 331 -0.98 11.86 15.77
CA ASP A 331 -0.58 10.54 15.26
C ASP A 331 0.36 10.62 14.04
N LEU A 332 0.54 11.81 13.44
CA LEU A 332 1.50 12.05 12.35
C LEU A 332 2.76 12.79 12.83
N THR A 333 3.23 12.47 14.01
CA THR A 333 4.45 13.02 14.64
C THR A 333 5.35 11.88 15.13
N GLU A 334 6.56 12.24 15.61
CA GLU A 334 7.47 11.27 16.26
C GLU A 334 6.97 10.80 17.64
N ASP A 335 5.93 11.40 18.19
CA ASP A 335 5.27 10.92 19.42
C ASP A 335 4.51 9.60 19.15
N ASN A 336 4.09 9.37 17.91
CA ASN A 336 3.61 8.07 17.47
C ASN A 336 4.81 7.16 17.14
N PRO A 337 5.00 6.04 17.87
CA PRO A 337 6.13 5.11 17.63
C PRO A 337 6.17 4.51 16.21
N LEU A 338 5.12 4.69 15.43
CA LEU A 338 5.09 4.29 14.01
C LEU A 338 6.08 5.10 13.18
N PHE A 339 6.35 6.36 13.54
CA PHE A 339 7.08 7.30 12.72
C PHE A 339 8.43 7.68 13.31
N LYS A 340 9.38 7.95 12.42
CA LYS A 340 10.66 8.56 12.76
C LYS A 340 11.12 9.50 11.64
N LYS A 341 11.77 10.59 11.97
CA LYS A 341 12.47 11.42 10.98
C LYS A 341 13.72 10.71 10.51
N ILE A 342 13.83 10.54 9.21
CA ILE A 342 14.95 9.89 8.55
C ILE A 342 15.53 10.83 7.50
N LEU A 343 16.86 10.96 7.51
CA LEU A 343 17.57 11.59 6.40
C LEU A 343 17.61 10.64 5.22
N GLN A 344 16.82 10.95 4.19
CA GLN A 344 16.84 10.22 2.93
C GLN A 344 17.92 10.80 2.03
N PRO A 345 18.89 9.99 1.56
CA PRO A 345 19.94 10.47 0.64
C PRO A 345 19.35 11.20 -0.56
N ASP A 346 19.96 12.31 -0.91
CA ASP A 346 19.59 13.18 -2.04
C ASP A 346 18.16 13.78 -2.00
N ALA A 347 17.36 13.53 -0.94
CA ALA A 347 15.97 13.99 -0.83
C ALA A 347 15.74 14.95 0.35
N GLY A 348 16.45 14.75 1.48
CA GLY A 348 16.28 15.52 2.70
C GLY A 348 15.67 14.71 3.84
N GLU A 349 15.41 15.38 4.97
CA GLU A 349 14.85 14.73 6.16
C GLU A 349 13.33 14.89 6.20
N PHE A 350 12.63 13.80 6.46
CA PHE A 350 11.17 13.77 6.61
C PHE A 350 10.70 12.58 7.45
N LEU A 351 9.43 12.64 7.87
CA LEU A 351 8.78 11.63 8.70
C LEU A 351 8.52 10.36 7.90
N VAL A 352 9.01 9.23 8.38
CA VAL A 352 8.96 7.94 7.69
C VAL A 352 8.31 6.88 8.58
N PRO A 353 7.29 6.15 8.12
CA PRO A 353 6.68 5.07 8.88
C PRO A 353 7.51 3.79 8.81
N LYS A 354 7.56 3.05 9.93
CA LYS A 354 7.96 1.64 9.97
C LYS A 354 6.73 0.73 9.72
N HIS A 355 6.93 -0.57 9.78
CA HIS A 355 5.81 -1.53 9.71
C HIS A 355 4.83 -1.31 10.87
N PRO A 356 3.51 -1.21 10.61
CA PRO A 356 2.53 -0.83 11.64
C PRO A 356 2.20 -1.94 12.64
N ALA A 357 2.49 -3.22 12.34
CA ALA A 357 2.20 -4.29 13.27
C ALA A 357 3.25 -4.37 14.38
N ASN A 358 2.82 -4.49 15.63
CA ASN A 358 3.66 -4.69 16.79
C ASN A 358 3.66 -6.16 17.22
N PHE A 359 4.83 -6.77 17.23
CA PHE A 359 5.03 -8.15 17.67
C PHE A 359 5.47 -8.19 19.14
N SER A 360 4.73 -8.86 20.01
CA SER A 360 4.98 -8.84 21.46
C SER A 360 6.31 -9.48 21.91
N LYS A 361 6.99 -10.21 21.05
CA LYS A 361 8.24 -10.94 21.35
C LYS A 361 9.44 -10.45 20.53
N VAL A 362 9.23 -9.52 19.64
CA VAL A 362 10.27 -8.98 18.76
C VAL A 362 10.08 -7.45 18.72
N GLU A 363 11.16 -6.73 18.85
CA GLU A 363 11.14 -5.29 18.72
C GLU A 363 11.20 -4.90 17.23
N ASN A 364 10.26 -4.08 16.78
CA ASN A 364 10.30 -3.54 15.43
C ASN A 364 11.48 -2.56 15.31
N SER A 365 12.33 -2.80 14.34
CA SER A 365 13.42 -1.86 14.01
C SER A 365 12.87 -0.51 13.57
N ASP A 366 13.61 0.54 13.83
CA ASP A 366 13.34 1.85 13.27
C ASP A 366 13.36 1.79 11.74
N PRO A 367 12.58 2.64 11.06
CA PRO A 367 12.62 2.68 9.61
C PRO A 367 14.00 3.16 9.14
N THR A 368 14.48 2.61 8.04
CA THR A 368 15.73 3.02 7.41
C THR A 368 15.45 3.74 6.09
N ALA A 369 16.43 4.47 5.58
CA ALA A 369 16.34 5.12 4.28
C ALA A 369 16.16 4.10 3.15
N ALA A 370 15.59 4.55 2.04
CA ALA A 370 15.64 3.79 0.79
C ALA A 370 17.04 3.90 0.17
N PRO A 371 17.53 2.85 -0.49
CA PRO A 371 18.85 2.89 -1.12
C PRO A 371 18.86 3.82 -2.33
N ILE A 372 20.01 4.38 -2.64
CA ILE A 372 20.29 4.93 -3.96
C ILE A 372 20.46 3.76 -4.94
N LEU A 373 20.11 3.95 -6.21
CA LEU A 373 20.22 2.93 -7.23
C LEU A 373 21.67 2.39 -7.33
N GLY A 374 21.83 1.08 -7.16
CA GLY A 374 23.12 0.40 -7.20
C GLY A 374 24.01 0.61 -5.98
N GLU A 375 23.47 1.14 -4.88
CA GLU A 375 24.22 1.45 -3.65
C GLU A 375 24.98 0.26 -3.08
N HIS A 376 24.39 -0.93 -3.16
CA HIS A 376 24.91 -2.15 -2.55
C HIS A 376 25.51 -3.14 -3.58
N THR A 377 25.84 -2.66 -4.78
CA THR A 377 26.28 -3.54 -5.87
C THR A 377 27.50 -4.36 -5.47
N GLU A 378 28.56 -3.74 -4.96
CA GLU A 378 29.80 -4.43 -4.55
C GLU A 378 29.55 -5.40 -3.41
N GLU A 379 28.83 -4.96 -2.37
CA GLU A 379 28.46 -5.78 -1.20
C GLU A 379 27.71 -7.04 -1.62
N ILE A 380 26.69 -6.90 -2.48
CA ILE A 380 25.86 -8.03 -2.93
C ILE A 380 26.69 -9.03 -3.76
N LEU A 381 27.55 -8.54 -4.65
CA LEU A 381 28.40 -9.40 -5.47
C LEU A 381 29.41 -10.17 -4.62
N GLY A 382 30.01 -9.53 -3.61
CA GLY A 382 30.92 -10.18 -2.67
C GLY A 382 30.23 -11.13 -1.71
N ASP A 383 29.24 -10.63 -0.96
CA ASP A 383 28.65 -11.35 0.19
C ASP A 383 27.65 -12.45 -0.23
N VAL A 384 26.93 -12.25 -1.34
CA VAL A 384 25.88 -13.19 -1.79
C VAL A 384 26.39 -14.13 -2.86
N LEU A 385 27.15 -13.61 -3.83
CA LEU A 385 27.67 -14.40 -4.95
C LEU A 385 29.10 -14.89 -4.73
N ASN A 386 29.77 -14.47 -3.64
CA ASN A 386 31.14 -14.81 -3.28
C ASN A 386 32.16 -14.50 -4.41
N LEU A 387 31.94 -13.43 -5.16
CA LEU A 387 32.87 -12.98 -6.16
C LEU A 387 34.08 -12.28 -5.52
N SER A 388 35.25 -12.52 -6.06
CA SER A 388 36.48 -11.82 -5.66
C SER A 388 36.47 -10.36 -6.12
N ASP A 389 37.28 -9.52 -5.48
CA ASP A 389 37.44 -8.10 -5.85
C ASP A 389 37.84 -7.92 -7.34
N ILE A 390 38.64 -8.87 -7.88
CA ILE A 390 39.02 -8.86 -9.29
C ILE A 390 37.82 -9.13 -10.19
N GLU A 391 36.99 -10.10 -9.86
CA GLU A 391 35.78 -10.42 -10.64
C GLU A 391 34.77 -9.25 -10.56
N VAL A 392 34.59 -8.67 -9.41
CA VAL A 392 33.73 -7.49 -9.21
C VAL A 392 34.26 -6.31 -10.04
N SER A 393 35.58 -6.01 -9.99
CA SER A 393 36.17 -4.93 -10.81
C SER A 393 35.97 -5.15 -12.31
N ASN A 394 36.15 -6.38 -12.79
CA ASN A 394 35.92 -6.72 -14.18
C ASN A 394 34.46 -6.49 -14.62
N LEU A 395 33.47 -6.77 -13.75
CA LEU A 395 32.05 -6.52 -14.04
C LEU A 395 31.75 -5.02 -14.18
N PHE A 396 32.39 -4.17 -13.36
CA PHE A 396 32.29 -2.72 -13.49
C PHE A 396 32.97 -2.21 -14.78
N ASP A 397 34.18 -2.68 -15.06
CA ASP A 397 34.95 -2.27 -16.25
C ASP A 397 34.24 -2.65 -17.55
N ASN A 398 33.59 -3.81 -17.57
CA ASN A 398 32.78 -4.27 -18.70
C ASN A 398 31.37 -3.64 -18.76
N GLY A 399 30.99 -2.83 -17.78
CA GLY A 399 29.68 -2.18 -17.73
C GLY A 399 28.52 -3.13 -17.51
N VAL A 400 28.76 -4.30 -16.93
CA VAL A 400 27.73 -5.30 -16.58
C VAL A 400 26.96 -4.86 -15.35
N VAL A 401 27.63 -4.17 -14.42
CA VAL A 401 27.04 -3.61 -13.19
C VAL A 401 27.38 -2.13 -13.04
N ALA A 402 26.62 -1.43 -12.19
CA ALA A 402 26.86 -0.03 -11.88
C ALA A 402 26.75 0.27 -10.39
N SER A 403 27.42 1.31 -9.95
CA SER A 403 27.32 1.93 -8.62
C SER A 403 26.70 3.34 -8.73
N PRO A 404 26.38 4.01 -7.61
CA PRO A 404 25.83 5.37 -7.64
C PRO A 404 26.69 6.41 -8.36
N SER A 405 28.01 6.24 -8.37
CA SER A 405 28.94 7.12 -9.08
C SER A 405 28.73 7.13 -10.59
N PHE A 406 28.32 6.00 -11.17
CA PHE A 406 27.98 5.89 -12.59
C PHE A 406 26.82 6.82 -12.97
N HIS A 407 25.83 6.94 -12.10
CA HIS A 407 24.64 7.78 -12.33
C HIS A 407 24.96 9.27 -12.24
N LYS A 408 25.81 9.68 -11.30
CA LYS A 408 26.25 11.08 -11.15
C LYS A 408 27.00 11.58 -12.39
N ASN A 409 27.87 10.75 -12.95
CA ASN A 409 28.63 11.09 -14.14
C ASN A 409 27.75 11.19 -15.41
N LYS A 410 26.73 10.34 -15.57
CA LYS A 410 25.80 10.41 -16.71
C LYS A 410 24.87 11.63 -16.67
N CYS A 411 24.45 12.07 -15.48
CA CYS A 411 23.66 13.29 -15.32
C CYS A 411 24.48 14.56 -15.59
N ALA A 412 25.77 14.56 -15.26
CA ALA A 412 26.67 15.67 -15.54
C ALA A 412 26.97 15.83 -17.05
N LEU A 413 26.92 14.74 -17.83
CA LEU A 413 27.16 14.75 -19.26
C LEU A 413 25.93 15.08 -20.14
N ASN A 414 24.72 15.06 -19.56
CA ASN A 414 23.48 15.45 -20.23
C ASN A 414 22.62 16.32 -19.30
N PRO A 415 22.97 17.58 -19.06
CA PRO A 415 22.08 18.52 -18.39
C PRO A 415 20.92 18.83 -19.33
N LYS A 416 19.71 18.34 -19.01
CA LYS A 416 18.48 18.79 -19.65
C LYS A 416 17.89 19.97 -18.92
#